data_728877f0c288ff17fc082e4f25dce2a4
#
_entry.id   728877f0c288ff17fc082e4f25dce2a4
#
_cell.length_a   1.000
_cell.length_b   1.000
_cell.length_c   1.000
_cell.angle_alpha   90.00
_cell.angle_beta   90.00
_cell.angle_gamma   90.00
#
_symmetry.space_group_name_H-M   'P 1'
#
loop_
_entity.id
_entity.type
_entity.pdbx_description
1 polymer ?
#
loop_
_entity_poly.entity_id
_entity_poly.type
_entity_poly.pdbx_seq_one_letter_code
_entity_poly.pdbx_strand_id
1 'polypeptide(L)'
;MYKKILVALENSPADEAIVPHVAEMAKRLGSEVLLLHVADGWVARNFNQLKLAESEEMKTDRAYLEKIAVQFRAQGLTASTLLALGDPPKEILKAAESEKCSLIAMSSHGHRLLGDLIFGSTIHEVRHNTSIPVLLVRAEKK
;
A
#
# COMPACT_ATOMS: atom_id res chain seq x y z
N MET A 1 13.10 13.17 -9.91
CA MET A 1 12.84 11.75 -10.17
C MET A 1 11.96 11.18 -9.09
N TYR A 2 10.94 10.45 -9.47
CA TYR A 2 9.96 9.88 -8.55
C TYR A 2 9.36 10.92 -7.59
N LYS A 3 8.67 11.89 -8.16
CA LYS A 3 8.09 12.95 -7.34
C LYS A 3 7.05 12.42 -6.35
N LYS A 4 6.33 11.38 -6.71
CA LYS A 4 5.31 10.83 -5.83
C LYS A 4 5.35 9.30 -5.89
N ILE A 5 5.50 8.69 -4.72
CA ILE A 5 5.60 7.24 -4.59
C ILE A 5 4.34 6.70 -3.93
N LEU A 6 3.69 5.73 -4.58
CA LEU A 6 2.60 4.99 -3.96
C LEU A 6 3.19 3.81 -3.21
N VAL A 7 2.82 3.66 -1.94
CA VAL A 7 3.24 2.51 -1.14
C VAL A 7 2.01 1.70 -0.78
N ALA A 8 1.97 0.47 -1.27
CA ALA A 8 0.86 -0.43 -0.98
C ALA A 8 1.16 -1.15 0.33
N LEU A 9 0.44 -0.79 1.39
CA LEU A 9 0.62 -1.36 2.71
C LEU A 9 -0.39 -2.47 2.96
N GLU A 10 0.03 -3.49 3.68
CA GLU A 10 -0.81 -4.66 3.93
C GLU A 10 -1.46 -4.64 5.31
N ASN A 11 -0.98 -3.75 6.19
CA ASN A 11 -1.36 -3.74 7.60
C ASN A 11 -1.00 -5.10 8.23
N SER A 12 0.24 -5.50 8.00
CA SER A 12 0.77 -6.77 8.48
C SER A 12 2.27 -6.60 8.74
N PRO A 13 2.92 -7.59 9.35
CA PRO A 13 4.37 -7.51 9.56
C PRO A 13 5.19 -7.31 8.28
N ALA A 14 4.62 -7.59 7.12
CA ALA A 14 5.32 -7.35 5.86
C ALA A 14 5.68 -5.87 5.69
N ASP A 15 4.93 -4.98 6.31
CA ASP A 15 5.18 -3.55 6.18
C ASP A 15 6.43 -3.09 6.93
N GLU A 16 6.97 -3.92 7.82
CA GLU A 16 8.14 -3.53 8.62
C GLU A 16 9.39 -3.29 7.78
N ALA A 17 9.48 -3.93 6.62
CA ALA A 17 10.63 -3.73 5.74
C ALA A 17 10.41 -2.58 4.77
N ILE A 18 9.21 -2.51 4.18
CA ILE A 18 8.95 -1.53 3.14
C ILE A 18 8.86 -0.10 3.67
N VAL A 19 8.31 0.08 4.87
CA VAL A 19 8.10 1.42 5.42
C VAL A 19 9.43 2.18 5.60
N PRO A 20 10.42 1.64 6.31
CA PRO A 20 11.68 2.37 6.44
C PRO A 20 12.43 2.48 5.12
N HIS A 21 12.30 1.49 4.25
CA HIS A 21 12.97 1.53 2.95
C HIS A 21 12.47 2.70 2.10
N VAL A 22 11.15 2.85 2.02
CA VAL A 22 10.57 3.94 1.22
C VAL A 22 10.83 5.29 1.89
N ALA A 23 10.77 5.35 3.23
CA ALA A 23 11.05 6.60 3.93
C ALA A 23 12.44 7.11 3.59
N GLU A 24 13.44 6.23 3.60
CA GLU A 24 14.80 6.61 3.27
C GLU A 24 14.91 7.07 1.82
N MET A 25 14.29 6.31 0.92
CA MET A 25 14.30 6.66 -0.50
C MET A 25 13.64 8.01 -0.74
N ALA A 26 12.49 8.24 -0.14
CA ALA A 26 11.76 9.49 -0.33
C ALA A 26 12.54 10.68 0.18
N LYS A 27 13.26 10.52 1.30
CA LYS A 27 14.10 11.59 1.81
C LYS A 27 15.20 11.95 0.83
N ARG A 28 15.82 10.95 0.24
CA ARG A 28 16.93 11.18 -0.69
C ARG A 28 16.48 11.77 -2.02
N LEU A 29 15.27 11.40 -2.45
CA LEU A 29 14.76 11.85 -3.74
C LEU A 29 13.85 13.07 -3.64
N GLY A 30 13.48 13.48 -2.44
CA GLY A 30 12.53 14.57 -2.27
C GLY A 30 11.14 14.20 -2.71
N SER A 31 10.73 12.94 -2.49
CA SER A 31 9.46 12.43 -2.95
C SER A 31 8.33 12.67 -1.96
N GLU A 32 7.12 12.89 -2.48
CA GLU A 32 5.92 12.76 -1.67
C GLU A 32 5.53 11.29 -1.64
N VAL A 33 4.78 10.89 -0.62
CA VAL A 33 4.39 9.50 -0.45
C VAL A 33 2.89 9.39 -0.29
N LEU A 34 2.29 8.47 -1.02
CA LEU A 34 0.88 8.11 -0.85
C LEU A 34 0.84 6.72 -0.23
N LEU A 35 0.32 6.64 0.99
CA LEU A 35 0.20 5.37 1.71
C LEU A 35 -1.18 4.79 1.42
N LEU A 36 -1.21 3.65 0.75
CA LEU A 36 -2.45 3.03 0.31
C LEU A 36 -2.64 1.68 0.97
N HIS A 37 -3.84 1.43 1.45
CA HIS A 37 -4.25 0.09 1.86
C HIS A 37 -5.56 -0.22 1.16
N VAL A 38 -5.66 -1.43 0.60
CA VAL A 38 -6.89 -1.86 -0.07
C VAL A 38 -7.59 -2.87 0.83
N ALA A 39 -8.80 -2.54 1.24
CA ALA A 39 -9.58 -3.43 2.08
C ALA A 39 -10.07 -4.62 1.25
N ASP A 40 -10.23 -5.74 1.96
CA ASP A 40 -10.62 -7.00 1.34
C ASP A 40 -11.85 -6.86 0.45
N GLY A 41 -11.82 -7.54 -0.70
CA GLY A 41 -12.93 -7.51 -1.64
C GLY A 41 -14.24 -8.01 -1.05
N TRP A 42 -14.17 -8.93 -0.08
CA TRP A 42 -15.38 -9.39 0.59
C TRP A 42 -16.03 -8.25 1.36
N VAL A 43 -15.21 -7.47 2.08
CA VAL A 43 -15.71 -6.30 2.81
C VAL A 43 -16.35 -5.33 1.85
N ALA A 44 -15.69 -5.07 0.72
CA ALA A 44 -16.22 -4.14 -0.27
C ALA A 44 -17.55 -4.61 -0.83
N ARG A 45 -17.68 -5.91 -1.13
CA ARG A 45 -18.91 -6.45 -1.69
C ARG A 45 -20.07 -6.41 -0.71
N ASN A 46 -19.77 -6.49 0.58
CA ASN A 46 -20.79 -6.55 1.61
C ASN A 46 -20.92 -5.25 2.40
N PHE A 47 -20.31 -4.20 1.91
CA PHE A 47 -20.27 -2.91 2.58
C PHE A 47 -21.63 -2.44 3.06
N ASN A 48 -22.62 -2.45 2.17
CA ASN A 48 -23.94 -1.93 2.50
C ASN A 48 -24.72 -2.79 3.51
N GLN A 49 -24.38 -4.07 3.57
CA GLN A 49 -25.08 -5.01 4.45
C GLN A 49 -24.44 -5.13 5.82
N LEU A 50 -23.15 -4.81 5.92
CA LEU A 50 -22.39 -5.00 7.13
C LEU A 50 -21.76 -3.70 7.62
N LYS A 51 -22.54 -2.63 7.58
CA LYS A 51 -22.04 -1.30 7.90
C LYS A 51 -21.29 -1.21 9.23
N LEU A 52 -21.83 -1.85 10.27
CA LEU A 52 -21.20 -1.73 11.59
C LEU A 52 -19.87 -2.48 11.66
N ALA A 53 -19.84 -3.72 11.17
CA ALA A 53 -18.61 -4.50 11.20
C ALA A 53 -17.56 -3.89 10.31
N GLU A 54 -17.96 -3.45 9.13
CA GLU A 54 -17.08 -2.79 8.19
C GLU A 54 -16.52 -1.51 8.79
N SER A 55 -17.33 -0.77 9.53
CA SER A 55 -16.90 0.47 10.15
C SER A 55 -15.76 0.26 11.13
N GLU A 56 -15.81 -0.80 11.93
CA GLU A 56 -14.74 -1.10 12.87
C GLU A 56 -13.44 -1.47 12.17
N GLU A 57 -13.54 -2.32 11.15
CA GLU A 57 -12.36 -2.72 10.40
C GLU A 57 -11.74 -1.54 9.65
N MET A 58 -12.60 -0.72 9.03
CA MET A 58 -12.11 0.45 8.31
C MET A 58 -11.48 1.47 9.25
N LYS A 59 -12.02 1.63 10.44
CA LYS A 59 -11.42 2.53 11.43
C LYS A 59 -10.03 2.06 11.81
N THR A 60 -9.86 0.75 11.98
CA THR A 60 -8.56 0.17 12.31
C THR A 60 -7.56 0.41 11.17
N ASP A 61 -8.00 0.19 9.94
CA ASP A 61 -7.13 0.40 8.79
C ASP A 61 -6.76 1.87 8.62
N ARG A 62 -7.72 2.77 8.81
CA ARG A 62 -7.42 4.20 8.72
C ARG A 62 -6.46 4.64 9.81
N ALA A 63 -6.65 4.13 11.02
CA ALA A 63 -5.76 4.46 12.14
C ALA A 63 -4.35 3.98 11.84
N TYR A 64 -4.22 2.79 11.25
CA TYR A 64 -2.92 2.26 10.88
C TYR A 64 -2.23 3.15 9.84
N LEU A 65 -2.96 3.51 8.77
CA LEU A 65 -2.41 4.38 7.73
C LEU A 65 -1.97 5.71 8.31
N GLU A 66 -2.79 6.30 9.18
CA GLU A 66 -2.45 7.59 9.76
C GLU A 66 -1.23 7.48 10.68
N LYS A 67 -1.11 6.38 11.41
CA LYS A 67 0.05 6.13 12.25
C LYS A 67 1.33 6.13 11.40
N ILE A 68 1.30 5.46 10.26
CA ILE A 68 2.46 5.43 9.38
C ILE A 68 2.72 6.82 8.78
N ALA A 69 1.65 7.52 8.40
CA ALA A 69 1.79 8.86 7.85
C ALA A 69 2.44 9.81 8.85
N VAL A 70 2.06 9.70 10.11
CA VAL A 70 2.67 10.52 11.16
C VAL A 70 4.17 10.24 11.26
N GLN A 71 4.56 8.97 11.17
CA GLN A 71 5.97 8.61 11.20
C GLN A 71 6.73 9.23 10.02
N PHE A 72 6.11 9.24 8.85
CA PHE A 72 6.74 9.85 7.67
C PHE A 72 6.86 11.36 7.83
N ARG A 73 5.79 12.00 8.29
CA ARG A 73 5.78 13.45 8.47
C ARG A 73 6.77 13.89 9.52
N ALA A 74 6.96 13.09 10.57
CA ALA A 74 7.94 13.37 11.59
C ALA A 74 9.37 13.39 11.05
N GLN A 75 9.58 12.77 9.91
CA GLN A 75 10.88 12.75 9.24
C GLN A 75 10.99 13.83 8.17
N GLY A 76 10.01 14.73 8.10
CA GLY A 76 10.04 15.83 7.14
C GLY A 76 9.44 15.48 5.79
N LEU A 77 8.77 14.35 5.67
CA LEU A 77 8.20 13.91 4.40
C LEU A 77 6.74 14.35 4.28
N THR A 78 6.31 14.58 3.05
CA THR A 78 4.91 14.83 2.75
C THR A 78 4.25 13.48 2.52
N ALA A 79 3.29 13.13 3.36
CA ALA A 79 2.63 11.84 3.27
C ALA A 79 1.12 12.01 3.34
N SER A 80 0.42 11.34 2.45
CA SER A 80 -1.03 11.28 2.44
C SER A 80 -1.47 9.83 2.52
N THR A 81 -2.73 9.60 2.86
CA THR A 81 -3.26 8.26 3.05
C THR A 81 -4.48 8.04 2.17
N LEU A 82 -4.70 6.79 1.79
CA LEU A 82 -5.88 6.41 1.04
C LEU A 82 -6.27 4.99 1.43
N LEU A 83 -7.50 4.85 1.89
CA LEU A 83 -8.09 3.53 2.14
C LEU A 83 -9.04 3.24 1.00
N ALA A 84 -8.74 2.23 0.20
CA ALA A 84 -9.56 1.85 -0.93
C ALA A 84 -10.31 0.57 -0.62
N LEU A 85 -11.45 0.38 -1.27
CA LEU A 85 -12.27 -0.82 -1.13
C LEU A 85 -12.39 -1.46 -2.50
N GLY A 86 -12.03 -2.73 -2.60
CA GLY A 86 -12.20 -3.40 -3.87
C GLY A 86 -11.11 -4.43 -4.14
N ASP A 87 -10.85 -4.64 -5.41
CA ASP A 87 -9.87 -5.60 -5.87
C ASP A 87 -8.47 -4.97 -5.78
N PRO A 88 -7.56 -5.56 -4.99
CA PRO A 88 -6.27 -4.91 -4.74
C PRO A 88 -5.52 -4.43 -5.98
N PRO A 89 -5.26 -5.24 -7.00
CA PRO A 89 -4.47 -4.73 -8.12
C PRO A 89 -5.18 -3.60 -8.86
N LYS A 90 -6.51 -3.70 -8.99
CA LYS A 90 -7.25 -2.65 -9.68
C LYS A 90 -7.23 -1.34 -8.91
N GLU A 91 -7.38 -1.41 -7.58
CA GLU A 91 -7.38 -0.21 -6.77
C GLU A 91 -6.00 0.43 -6.70
N ILE A 92 -4.95 -0.39 -6.67
CA ILE A 92 -3.58 0.13 -6.70
C ILE A 92 -3.34 0.90 -8.00
N LEU A 93 -3.70 0.31 -9.13
CA LEU A 93 -3.50 0.94 -10.44
C LEU A 93 -4.33 2.22 -10.57
N LYS A 94 -5.57 2.17 -10.10
CA LYS A 94 -6.44 3.34 -10.15
C LYS A 94 -5.88 4.48 -9.33
N ALA A 95 -5.41 4.19 -8.12
CA ALA A 95 -4.84 5.22 -7.26
C ALA A 95 -3.55 5.78 -7.85
N ALA A 96 -2.71 4.92 -8.40
CA ALA A 96 -1.45 5.38 -8.98
C ALA A 96 -1.69 6.35 -10.13
N GLU A 97 -2.69 6.09 -10.95
CA GLU A 97 -3.02 6.98 -12.05
C GLU A 97 -3.70 8.26 -11.59
N SER A 98 -4.73 8.13 -10.76
CA SER A 98 -5.48 9.30 -10.34
C SER A 98 -4.65 10.26 -9.49
N GLU A 99 -3.70 9.73 -8.72
CA GLU A 99 -2.82 10.54 -7.87
C GLU A 99 -1.51 10.88 -8.55
N LYS A 100 -1.35 10.47 -9.78
CA LYS A 100 -0.16 10.77 -10.60
C LYS A 100 1.13 10.31 -9.93
N CYS A 101 1.12 9.09 -9.41
CA CYS A 101 2.32 8.52 -8.82
C CYS A 101 3.28 8.05 -9.91
N SER A 102 4.56 8.21 -9.67
CA SER A 102 5.59 7.86 -10.64
C SER A 102 6.38 6.62 -10.24
N LEU A 103 6.07 6.04 -9.09
CA LEU A 103 6.66 4.78 -8.63
C LEU A 103 5.64 4.09 -7.76
N ILE A 104 5.51 2.77 -7.93
CA ILE A 104 4.67 1.95 -7.06
C ILE A 104 5.58 1.04 -6.27
N ALA A 105 5.50 1.10 -4.94
CA ALA A 105 6.30 0.25 -4.06
C ALA A 105 5.39 -0.77 -3.40
N MET A 106 5.76 -2.04 -3.46
CA MET A 106 4.99 -3.14 -2.91
C MET A 106 5.90 -4.09 -2.15
N SER A 107 5.34 -4.77 -1.16
CA SER A 107 6.08 -5.81 -0.46
C SER A 107 6.05 -7.10 -1.25
N SER A 108 7.19 -7.78 -1.29
CA SER A 108 7.30 -9.08 -1.89
C SER A 108 7.53 -10.08 -0.75
N HIS A 109 6.73 -11.13 -0.72
CA HIS A 109 6.87 -12.17 0.30
C HIS A 109 7.70 -13.33 -0.23
N GLY A 110 8.31 -14.08 0.66
CA GLY A 110 8.93 -15.33 0.27
C GLY A 110 7.84 -16.37 0.03
N HIS A 111 8.15 -17.42 -0.71
CA HIS A 111 7.14 -18.41 -1.06
C HIS A 111 6.75 -19.34 0.08
N ARG A 112 7.01 -18.94 1.30
CA ARG A 112 6.62 -19.74 2.47
C ARG A 112 5.33 -19.28 3.12
N LEU A 113 4.86 -18.11 2.76
CA LEU A 113 3.67 -17.58 3.39
C LEU A 113 2.47 -17.94 2.55
N LEU A 114 1.43 -18.42 3.23
CA LEU A 114 0.22 -18.82 2.52
C LEU A 114 -0.42 -17.64 1.79
N GLY A 115 -0.26 -16.44 2.35
CA GLY A 115 -0.78 -15.26 1.72
C GLY A 115 -0.07 -14.86 0.44
N ASP A 116 1.09 -15.45 0.18
CA ASP A 116 1.88 -15.13 -1.00
C ASP A 116 1.12 -15.33 -2.30
N LEU A 117 0.28 -16.35 -2.34
CA LEU A 117 -0.48 -16.62 -3.55
C LEU A 117 -1.34 -15.43 -3.93
N ILE A 118 -1.94 -14.80 -2.92
CA ILE A 118 -2.79 -13.63 -3.18
C ILE A 118 -1.94 -12.42 -3.56
N PHE A 119 -0.89 -12.15 -2.79
CA PHE A 119 -0.05 -10.98 -3.06
C PHE A 119 0.84 -11.17 -4.27
N GLY A 120 1.27 -12.40 -4.54
CA GLY A 120 2.01 -12.69 -5.75
C GLY A 120 1.17 -12.39 -6.98
N SER A 121 -0.09 -12.75 -6.93
CA SER A 121 -1.04 -12.47 -8.00
C SER A 121 -1.24 -10.96 -8.16
N THR A 122 -1.32 -10.22 -7.06
CA THR A 122 -1.48 -8.77 -7.10
C THR A 122 -0.27 -8.11 -7.77
N ILE A 123 0.93 -8.53 -7.38
CA ILE A 123 2.16 -7.99 -7.98
C ILE A 123 2.16 -8.25 -9.48
N HIS A 124 1.81 -9.46 -9.87
CA HIS A 124 1.78 -9.85 -11.27
C HIS A 124 0.82 -8.97 -12.08
N GLU A 125 -0.39 -8.77 -11.57
CA GLU A 125 -1.37 -7.96 -12.27
C GLU A 125 -0.96 -6.49 -12.35
N VAL A 126 -0.42 -5.96 -11.26
CA VAL A 126 0.04 -4.57 -11.27
C VAL A 126 1.13 -4.39 -12.30
N ARG A 127 2.13 -5.28 -12.31
CA ARG A 127 3.23 -5.18 -13.25
C ARG A 127 2.78 -5.26 -14.70
N HIS A 128 1.81 -6.11 -14.97
CA HIS A 128 1.36 -6.31 -16.34
C HIS A 128 0.49 -5.18 -16.88
N ASN A 129 -0.09 -4.38 -16.00
CA ASN A 129 -1.07 -3.40 -16.42
C ASN A 129 -0.65 -1.94 -16.17
N THR A 130 0.63 -1.70 -15.96
CA THR A 130 1.12 -0.34 -15.79
C THR A 130 2.49 -0.19 -16.43
N SER A 131 2.78 1.03 -16.88
CA SER A 131 4.11 1.39 -17.31
C SER A 131 4.88 2.10 -16.20
N ILE A 132 4.23 2.36 -15.06
CA ILE A 132 4.90 2.96 -13.91
C ILE A 132 5.87 1.94 -13.33
N PRO A 133 7.11 2.33 -13.03
CA PRO A 133 8.06 1.41 -12.40
C PRO A 133 7.52 0.87 -11.09
N VAL A 134 7.80 -0.40 -10.83
CA VAL A 134 7.35 -1.07 -9.60
C VAL A 134 8.57 -1.50 -8.82
N LEU A 135 8.65 -1.06 -7.57
CA LEU A 135 9.70 -1.44 -6.65
C LEU A 135 9.16 -2.53 -5.72
N LEU A 136 9.86 -3.64 -5.67
CA LEU A 136 9.48 -4.73 -4.77
C LEU A 136 10.48 -4.78 -3.61
N VAL A 137 9.98 -4.60 -2.41
CA VAL A 137 10.80 -4.68 -1.21
C VAL A 137 10.45 -5.99 -0.51
N ARG A 138 11.44 -6.86 -0.35
CA ARG A 138 11.18 -8.15 0.25
C ARG A 138 10.89 -8.03 1.72
N ALA A 139 9.76 -8.60 2.14
CA ALA A 139 9.41 -8.63 3.55
C ALA A 139 10.40 -9.52 4.29
N GLU A 140 10.94 -9.00 5.40
CA GLU A 140 11.91 -9.73 6.16
C GLU A 140 11.28 -10.90 6.88
N LYS A 141 12.07 -11.94 7.00
CA LYS A 141 11.62 -13.15 7.63
C LYS A 141 12.32 -13.32 8.94
N LYS A 142 11.59 -13.56 9.94
CA LYS A 142 12.18 -13.76 11.27
C LYS A 142 11.93 -15.14 11.75
#